data_65e915458b5a05f7a6f99de43ef1b68f
#
_entry.id   65e915458b5a05f7a6f99de43ef1b68f
#
_cell.length_a   1.000
_cell.length_b   1.000
_cell.length_c   1.000
_cell.angle_alpha   90.00
_cell.angle_beta   90.00
_cell.angle_gamma   90.00
#
_symmetry.space_group_name_H-M   'P 1'
#
loop_
_entity.id
_entity.type
_entity.pdbx_description
1 polymer ?
#
loop_
_entity_poly.entity_id
_entity_poly.type
_entity_poly.pdbx_seq_one_letter_code
_entity_poly.pdbx_strand_id
1 'polypeptide(L)'
;MKNIILITAACMLALLSTIGASLPYPILPPLFAADAPNAFNHFLGLPSKLLFGLALTINPLGLLIGSALLGPLSDRYGRRPLLMRTAVGAAIGHAITAWALVIQSYPLFIVARFITGLLEGNGAVARAMLADQLQGPLRLRAMSWLNGAFYLGWLVGPILAGATLAWGVTVPFWIAAGALMLVAVLVAAGLPREAPSLLTSSWWQVARDRHSLNLLRHEELRTLFIVQLALTCGVASFYEFYPLWLVETAHYNAQAIAWVNVGLCGSMTITSLLAGGPSRHAPLLRAGWYGCGIALAIGVLAMGNIWVGIAAIVLFGIPNALYNTVIQGWCAERFSAHGQGAVMGLLSTTFCIANIVVALGGSLLILIDTRLILVVGALCAAWSAWRMDGWRRHLHAADAAALKAAA
;
A
#
# COMPACT_ATOMS: atom_id res chain seq x y z
N MET A 1 -16.62 -14.47 22.63
CA MET A 1 -15.68 -15.31 21.86
C MET A 1 -15.82 -15.10 20.35
N LYS A 2 -17.01 -15.20 19.73
CA LYS A 2 -17.19 -15.06 18.26
C LYS A 2 -16.61 -13.77 17.66
N ASN A 3 -16.87 -12.61 18.28
CA ASN A 3 -16.36 -11.31 17.78
C ASN A 3 -14.82 -11.19 17.85
N ILE A 4 -14.20 -11.79 18.87
CA ILE A 4 -12.73 -11.79 18.99
C ILE A 4 -12.11 -12.60 17.84
N ILE A 5 -12.63 -13.81 17.58
CA ILE A 5 -12.14 -14.66 16.50
C ILE A 5 -12.33 -13.98 15.14
N LEU A 6 -13.48 -13.35 14.91
CA LEU A 6 -13.79 -12.57 13.72
C LEU A 6 -12.76 -11.46 13.47
N ILE A 7 -12.53 -10.62 14.50
CA ILE A 7 -11.59 -9.50 14.42
C ILE A 7 -10.16 -10.00 14.22
N THR A 8 -9.74 -11.02 14.97
CA THR A 8 -8.41 -11.61 14.87
C THR A 8 -8.18 -12.20 13.47
N ALA A 9 -9.13 -12.97 12.93
CA ALA A 9 -9.01 -13.54 11.60
C ALA A 9 -8.92 -12.46 10.51
N ALA A 10 -9.73 -11.40 10.59
CA ALA A 10 -9.67 -10.27 9.65
C ALA A 10 -8.33 -9.51 9.74
N CYS A 11 -7.85 -9.23 10.96
CA CYS A 11 -6.57 -8.54 11.18
C CYS A 11 -5.38 -9.40 10.73
N MET A 12 -5.38 -10.70 11.02
CA MET A 12 -4.33 -11.61 10.56
C MET A 12 -4.30 -11.74 9.03
N LEU A 13 -5.46 -11.80 8.39
CA LEU A 13 -5.53 -11.81 6.93
C LEU A 13 -4.96 -10.52 6.33
N ALA A 14 -5.35 -9.36 6.86
CA ALA A 14 -4.83 -8.06 6.42
C ALA A 14 -3.31 -7.95 6.63
N LEU A 15 -2.82 -8.34 7.80
CA LEU A 15 -1.40 -8.36 8.14
C LEU A 15 -0.61 -9.22 7.16
N LEU A 16 -1.02 -10.47 6.96
CA LEU A 16 -0.27 -11.42 6.13
C LEU A 16 -0.33 -11.10 4.64
N SER A 17 -1.49 -10.62 4.13
CA SER A 17 -1.59 -10.13 2.75
C SER A 17 -0.62 -8.97 2.52
N THR A 18 -0.47 -8.06 3.49
CA THR A 18 0.45 -6.92 3.35
C THR A 18 1.91 -7.33 3.55
N ILE A 19 2.20 -8.26 4.45
CA ILE A 19 3.53 -8.89 4.56
C ILE A 19 3.92 -9.47 3.21
N GLY A 20 3.05 -10.29 2.60
CA GLY A 20 3.31 -10.90 1.30
C GLY A 20 3.57 -9.89 0.18
N ALA A 21 2.82 -8.79 0.15
CA ALA A 21 3.01 -7.71 -0.80
C ALA A 21 4.37 -7.01 -0.62
N SER A 22 4.85 -6.85 0.62
CA SER A 22 6.05 -6.09 0.96
C SER A 22 7.36 -6.91 1.01
N LEU A 23 7.30 -8.25 1.02
CA LEU A 23 8.48 -9.13 0.99
C LEU A 23 9.49 -8.81 -0.13
N PRO A 24 9.07 -8.51 -1.37
CA PRO A 24 9.99 -8.27 -2.46
C PRO A 24 10.87 -7.02 -2.32
N TYR A 25 10.46 -6.02 -1.53
CA TYR A 25 11.17 -4.75 -1.46
C TYR A 25 12.66 -4.85 -1.11
N PRO A 26 13.11 -5.61 -0.10
CA PRO A 26 14.55 -5.81 0.14
C PRO A 26 15.17 -6.91 -0.73
N ILE A 27 14.37 -7.81 -1.31
CA ILE A 27 14.84 -9.00 -2.03
C ILE A 27 15.15 -8.69 -3.50
N LEU A 28 14.23 -8.01 -4.20
CA LEU A 28 14.34 -7.80 -5.64
C LEU A 28 15.51 -6.88 -6.05
N PRO A 29 15.80 -5.74 -5.38
CA PRO A 29 16.84 -4.83 -5.84
C PRO A 29 18.21 -5.50 -6.01
N PRO A 30 18.72 -6.30 -5.04
CA PRO A 30 19.99 -7.01 -5.24
C PRO A 30 19.96 -8.05 -6.38
N LEU A 31 18.80 -8.71 -6.63
CA LEU A 31 18.67 -9.70 -7.69
C LEU A 31 18.74 -9.08 -9.11
N PHE A 32 18.21 -7.85 -9.26
CA PHE A 32 18.20 -7.15 -10.53
C PHE A 32 19.41 -6.22 -10.73
N ALA A 33 20.12 -5.86 -9.66
CA ALA A 33 21.37 -5.11 -9.71
C ALA A 33 22.62 -6.01 -9.85
N ALA A 34 22.45 -7.34 -9.84
CA ALA A 34 23.57 -8.28 -9.98
C ALA A 34 24.25 -8.15 -11.36
N ASP A 35 25.58 -8.11 -11.35
CA ASP A 35 26.37 -7.96 -12.58
C ASP A 35 26.33 -9.21 -13.48
N ALA A 36 26.10 -10.40 -12.88
CA ALA A 36 26.02 -11.65 -13.62
C ALA A 36 24.62 -11.85 -14.21
N PRO A 37 24.48 -11.94 -15.55
CA PRO A 37 23.21 -12.24 -16.17
C PRO A 37 22.74 -13.66 -15.83
N ASN A 38 21.46 -13.78 -15.47
CA ASN A 38 20.80 -15.07 -15.25
C ASN A 38 19.40 -15.04 -15.89
N ALA A 39 18.72 -16.20 -15.92
CA ALA A 39 17.40 -16.31 -16.56
C ALA A 39 16.31 -15.48 -15.87
N PHE A 40 16.53 -15.00 -14.63
CA PHE A 40 15.60 -14.16 -13.89
C PHE A 40 15.79 -12.66 -14.20
N ASN A 41 17.04 -12.18 -14.26
CA ASN A 41 17.33 -10.75 -14.49
C ASN A 41 17.60 -10.40 -15.96
N HIS A 42 17.64 -11.41 -16.87
CA HIS A 42 17.76 -11.28 -18.33
C HIS A 42 16.65 -12.07 -19.02
N PHE A 43 15.61 -11.38 -19.42
CA PHE A 43 14.44 -11.99 -20.09
C PHE A 43 14.08 -11.17 -21.35
N LEU A 44 13.90 -11.85 -22.48
CA LEU A 44 13.56 -11.23 -23.78
C LEU A 44 14.51 -10.11 -24.24
N GLY A 45 15.76 -10.10 -23.78
CA GLY A 45 16.71 -9.04 -24.11
C GLY A 45 16.39 -7.67 -23.45
N LEU A 46 15.44 -7.62 -22.52
CA LEU A 46 15.08 -6.39 -21.83
C LEU A 46 16.12 -6.05 -20.76
N PRO A 47 16.41 -4.76 -20.53
CA PRO A 47 17.28 -4.32 -19.46
C PRO A 47 16.77 -4.80 -18.08
N SER A 48 17.69 -5.25 -17.21
CA SER A 48 17.39 -5.72 -15.86
C SER A 48 16.57 -4.71 -15.04
N LYS A 49 16.87 -3.41 -15.17
CA LYS A 49 16.13 -2.32 -14.50
C LYS A 49 14.66 -2.22 -14.95
N LEU A 50 14.41 -2.48 -16.24
CA LEU A 50 13.02 -2.50 -16.76
C LEU A 50 12.25 -3.71 -16.23
N LEU A 51 12.89 -4.88 -16.18
CA LEU A 51 12.30 -6.09 -15.60
C LEU A 51 11.99 -5.88 -14.11
N PHE A 52 12.87 -5.19 -13.38
CA PHE A 52 12.64 -4.80 -11.98
C PHE A 52 11.38 -3.94 -11.82
N GLY A 53 11.23 -2.88 -12.63
CA GLY A 53 10.05 -2.03 -12.59
C GLY A 53 8.75 -2.77 -12.92
N LEU A 54 8.77 -3.70 -13.90
CA LEU A 54 7.63 -4.56 -14.20
C LEU A 54 7.29 -5.48 -13.01
N ALA A 55 8.32 -6.04 -12.35
CA ALA A 55 8.14 -6.89 -11.17
C ALA A 55 7.49 -6.14 -9.98
N LEU A 56 7.81 -4.85 -9.80
CA LEU A 56 7.17 -3.99 -8.81
C LEU A 56 5.72 -3.63 -9.18
N THR A 57 5.45 -3.41 -10.47
CA THR A 57 4.13 -2.99 -10.97
C THR A 57 3.06 -4.06 -10.85
N ILE A 58 3.43 -5.33 -11.03
CA ILE A 58 2.46 -6.39 -11.32
C ILE A 58 1.58 -6.75 -10.12
N ASN A 59 2.11 -6.70 -8.90
CA ASN A 59 1.34 -6.98 -7.69
C ASN A 59 0.35 -5.84 -7.37
N PRO A 60 0.72 -4.55 -7.36
CA PRO A 60 -0.22 -3.42 -7.26
C PRO A 60 -1.31 -3.44 -8.34
N LEU A 61 -1.00 -3.85 -9.58
CA LEU A 61 -1.99 -4.01 -10.65
C LEU A 61 -3.00 -5.11 -10.31
N GLY A 62 -2.53 -6.26 -9.84
CA GLY A 62 -3.38 -7.33 -9.33
C GLY A 62 -4.26 -6.85 -8.18
N LEU A 63 -3.68 -6.15 -7.20
CA LEU A 63 -4.38 -5.60 -6.04
C LEU A 63 -5.50 -4.61 -6.44
N LEU A 64 -5.23 -3.73 -7.41
CA LEU A 64 -6.21 -2.77 -7.93
C LEU A 64 -7.42 -3.51 -8.52
N ILE A 65 -7.20 -4.49 -9.38
CA ILE A 65 -8.24 -5.29 -10.01
C ILE A 65 -8.97 -6.14 -8.96
N GLY A 66 -8.22 -6.80 -8.09
CA GLY A 66 -8.77 -7.65 -7.02
C GLY A 66 -9.67 -6.88 -6.07
N SER A 67 -9.25 -5.70 -5.62
CA SER A 67 -10.06 -4.86 -4.72
C SER A 67 -11.37 -4.41 -5.36
N ALA A 68 -11.40 -4.20 -6.67
CA ALA A 68 -12.62 -3.85 -7.40
C ALA A 68 -13.58 -5.04 -7.58
N LEU A 69 -13.04 -6.26 -7.76
CA LEU A 69 -13.83 -7.45 -8.07
C LEU A 69 -14.28 -8.23 -6.82
N LEU A 70 -13.41 -8.36 -5.81
CA LEU A 70 -13.65 -9.22 -4.66
C LEU A 70 -14.80 -8.72 -3.77
N GLY A 71 -15.03 -7.40 -3.69
CA GLY A 71 -16.16 -6.83 -2.97
C GLY A 71 -17.49 -7.37 -3.48
N PRO A 72 -17.87 -7.10 -4.75
CA PRO A 72 -19.08 -7.62 -5.36
C PRO A 72 -19.21 -9.15 -5.35
N LEU A 73 -18.08 -9.86 -5.54
CA LEU A 73 -18.05 -11.32 -5.44
C LEU A 73 -18.38 -11.80 -4.03
N SER A 74 -17.91 -11.07 -2.99
CA SER A 74 -18.21 -11.42 -1.60
C SER A 74 -19.68 -11.25 -1.24
N ASP A 75 -20.32 -10.23 -1.79
CA ASP A 75 -21.76 -9.97 -1.58
C ASP A 75 -22.62 -11.08 -2.23
N ARG A 76 -22.15 -11.67 -3.35
CA ARG A 76 -22.87 -12.73 -4.06
C ARG A 76 -22.62 -14.13 -3.51
N TYR A 77 -21.35 -14.48 -3.24
CA TYR A 77 -20.96 -15.86 -2.87
C TYR A 77 -20.76 -16.03 -1.37
N GLY A 78 -20.93 -14.97 -0.58
CA GLY A 78 -20.67 -14.92 0.86
C GLY A 78 -19.21 -14.53 1.17
N ARG A 79 -19.03 -13.81 2.25
CA ARG A 79 -17.72 -13.25 2.63
C ARG A 79 -16.75 -14.30 3.12
N ARG A 80 -17.21 -15.21 3.99
CA ARG A 80 -16.36 -16.27 4.54
C ARG A 80 -15.76 -17.19 3.47
N PRO A 81 -16.53 -17.79 2.53
CA PRO A 81 -15.97 -18.64 1.49
C PRO A 81 -15.01 -17.88 0.58
N LEU A 82 -15.25 -16.59 0.30
CA LEU A 82 -14.36 -15.80 -0.51
C LEU A 82 -13.05 -15.50 0.22
N LEU A 83 -13.09 -15.05 1.48
CA LEU A 83 -11.88 -14.80 2.28
C LEU A 83 -11.02 -16.06 2.45
N MET A 84 -11.65 -17.22 2.64
CA MET A 84 -10.95 -18.49 2.70
C MET A 84 -10.27 -18.84 1.37
N ARG A 85 -10.99 -18.72 0.24
CA ARG A 85 -10.44 -19.00 -1.10
C ARG A 85 -9.30 -18.04 -1.46
N THR A 86 -9.43 -16.76 -1.13
CA THR A 86 -8.39 -15.77 -1.38
C THR A 86 -7.15 -16.01 -0.52
N ALA A 87 -7.31 -16.41 0.74
CA ALA A 87 -6.18 -16.75 1.61
C ALA A 87 -5.43 -17.99 1.09
N VAL A 88 -6.16 -19.07 0.74
CA VAL A 88 -5.54 -20.28 0.16
C VAL A 88 -4.88 -19.97 -1.18
N GLY A 89 -5.55 -19.23 -2.06
CA GLY A 89 -4.99 -18.85 -3.35
C GLY A 89 -3.75 -17.97 -3.23
N ALA A 90 -3.73 -17.01 -2.28
CA ALA A 90 -2.56 -16.19 -2.00
C ALA A 90 -1.39 -17.03 -1.44
N ALA A 91 -1.69 -18.01 -0.56
CA ALA A 91 -0.69 -18.96 -0.07
C ALA A 91 -0.04 -19.76 -1.23
N ILE A 92 -0.86 -20.27 -2.14
CA ILE A 92 -0.39 -20.96 -3.35
C ILE A 92 0.43 -20.00 -4.22
N GLY A 93 -0.03 -18.75 -4.40
CA GLY A 93 0.68 -17.73 -5.16
C GLY A 93 2.07 -17.43 -4.58
N HIS A 94 2.21 -17.33 -3.26
CA HIS A 94 3.52 -17.18 -2.61
C HIS A 94 4.41 -18.41 -2.78
N ALA A 95 3.86 -19.62 -2.69
CA ALA A 95 4.59 -20.86 -2.95
C ALA A 95 5.10 -20.91 -4.41
N ILE A 96 4.27 -20.51 -5.38
CA ILE A 96 4.68 -20.41 -6.79
C ILE A 96 5.72 -19.31 -6.99
N THR A 97 5.61 -18.18 -6.27
CA THR A 97 6.61 -17.10 -6.28
C THR A 97 7.97 -17.61 -5.79
N ALA A 98 7.98 -18.37 -4.67
CA ALA A 98 9.19 -19.02 -4.15
C ALA A 98 9.78 -20.00 -5.18
N TRP A 99 8.94 -20.83 -5.79
CA TRP A 99 9.35 -21.77 -6.81
C TRP A 99 9.93 -21.10 -8.05
N ALA A 100 9.31 -19.99 -8.50
CA ALA A 100 9.80 -19.19 -9.63
C ALA A 100 11.22 -18.64 -9.37
N LEU A 101 11.53 -18.26 -8.13
CA LEU A 101 12.88 -17.83 -7.74
C LEU A 101 13.89 -19.00 -7.75
N VAL A 102 13.47 -20.20 -7.35
CA VAL A 102 14.33 -21.42 -7.40
C VAL A 102 14.73 -21.74 -8.83
N ILE A 103 13.74 -21.78 -9.74
CA ILE A 103 14.00 -22.14 -11.16
C ILE A 103 14.40 -20.93 -12.00
N GLN A 104 14.58 -19.75 -11.38
CA GLN A 104 14.95 -18.48 -12.03
C GLN A 104 14.03 -18.12 -13.21
N SER A 105 12.72 -18.39 -13.08
CA SER A 105 11.73 -18.08 -14.13
C SER A 105 11.04 -16.74 -13.86
N TYR A 106 11.49 -15.71 -14.59
CA TYR A 106 10.86 -14.39 -14.52
C TYR A 106 9.38 -14.39 -14.91
N PRO A 107 8.94 -15.04 -16.03
CA PRO A 107 7.51 -15.07 -16.38
C PRO A 107 6.62 -15.71 -15.31
N LEU A 108 7.09 -16.82 -14.72
CA LEU A 108 6.34 -17.49 -13.66
C LEU A 108 6.24 -16.60 -12.42
N PHE A 109 7.31 -15.88 -12.07
CA PHE A 109 7.31 -14.89 -10.99
C PHE A 109 6.25 -13.80 -11.24
N ILE A 110 6.22 -13.20 -12.43
CA ILE A 110 5.26 -12.15 -12.80
C ILE A 110 3.82 -12.64 -12.69
N VAL A 111 3.51 -13.82 -13.24
CA VAL A 111 2.16 -14.41 -13.16
C VAL A 111 1.76 -14.71 -11.72
N ALA A 112 2.67 -15.30 -10.93
CA ALA A 112 2.42 -15.58 -9.52
C ALA A 112 2.16 -14.31 -8.72
N ARG A 113 2.95 -13.25 -8.92
CA ARG A 113 2.79 -11.95 -8.24
C ARG A 113 1.50 -11.24 -8.64
N PHE A 114 1.09 -11.33 -9.91
CA PHE A 114 -0.19 -10.79 -10.37
C PHE A 114 -1.37 -11.47 -9.68
N ILE A 115 -1.40 -12.80 -9.70
CA ILE A 115 -2.47 -13.60 -9.08
C ILE A 115 -2.49 -13.37 -7.57
N THR A 116 -1.33 -13.33 -6.92
CA THR A 116 -1.22 -13.04 -5.48
C THR A 116 -1.81 -11.66 -5.17
N GLY A 117 -1.42 -10.61 -5.90
CA GLY A 117 -1.98 -9.26 -5.73
C GLY A 117 -3.51 -9.23 -5.91
N LEU A 118 -4.03 -9.90 -6.93
CA LEU A 118 -5.46 -9.99 -7.19
C LEU A 118 -6.22 -10.61 -5.99
N LEU A 119 -5.67 -11.65 -5.41
CA LEU A 119 -6.28 -12.36 -4.26
C LEU A 119 -6.09 -11.60 -2.94
N GLU A 120 -5.00 -10.85 -2.78
CA GLU A 120 -4.74 -9.98 -1.63
C GLU A 120 -5.58 -8.71 -1.63
N GLY A 121 -6.31 -8.39 -2.72
CA GLY A 121 -7.33 -7.36 -2.78
C GLY A 121 -8.55 -7.57 -1.86
N ASN A 122 -8.52 -8.60 -1.01
CA ASN A 122 -9.58 -9.00 -0.08
C ASN A 122 -9.80 -8.04 1.12
N GLY A 123 -8.96 -7.02 1.27
CA GLY A 123 -9.08 -6.06 2.37
C GLY A 123 -10.42 -5.32 2.41
N ALA A 124 -11.03 -5.05 1.23
CA ALA A 124 -12.36 -4.46 1.15
C ALA A 124 -13.43 -5.42 1.72
N VAL A 125 -13.30 -6.73 1.45
CA VAL A 125 -14.19 -7.78 1.96
C VAL A 125 -14.07 -7.89 3.49
N ALA A 126 -12.84 -7.86 4.02
CA ALA A 126 -12.61 -7.90 5.46
C ALA A 126 -13.23 -6.69 6.17
N ARG A 127 -13.07 -5.48 5.60
CA ARG A 127 -13.72 -4.26 6.13
C ARG A 127 -15.25 -4.37 6.11
N ALA A 128 -15.82 -4.81 5.00
CA ALA A 128 -17.26 -4.97 4.87
C ALA A 128 -17.81 -5.99 5.89
N MET A 129 -17.12 -7.11 6.07
CA MET A 129 -17.50 -8.13 7.06
C MET A 129 -17.51 -7.59 8.49
N LEU A 130 -16.46 -6.84 8.88
CA LEU A 130 -16.42 -6.21 10.21
C LEU A 130 -17.52 -5.15 10.38
N ALA A 131 -17.81 -4.38 9.31
CA ALA A 131 -18.86 -3.36 9.33
C ALA A 131 -20.24 -3.94 9.54
N ASP A 132 -20.55 -5.11 8.96
CA ASP A 132 -21.86 -5.75 9.04
C ASP A 132 -22.04 -6.56 10.32
N GLN A 133 -20.99 -7.22 10.79
CA GLN A 133 -21.05 -8.12 11.95
C GLN A 133 -20.91 -7.39 13.30
N LEU A 134 -20.36 -6.17 13.30
CA LEU A 134 -20.07 -5.41 14.51
C LEU A 134 -20.85 -4.09 14.53
N GLN A 135 -21.21 -3.62 15.72
CA GLN A 135 -21.94 -2.37 15.94
C GLN A 135 -21.25 -1.47 16.98
N GLY A 136 -21.59 -0.17 16.96
CA GLY A 136 -21.16 0.81 17.93
C GLY A 136 -19.63 0.95 18.09
N PRO A 137 -19.15 1.17 19.33
CA PRO A 137 -17.71 1.39 19.58
C PRO A 137 -16.81 0.23 19.20
N LEU A 138 -17.31 -1.02 19.25
CA LEU A 138 -16.54 -2.20 18.89
C LEU A 138 -16.23 -2.22 17.38
N ARG A 139 -17.18 -1.81 16.53
CA ARG A 139 -16.95 -1.67 15.08
C ARG A 139 -15.82 -0.69 14.78
N LEU A 140 -15.83 0.49 15.44
CA LEU A 140 -14.79 1.50 15.26
C LEU A 140 -13.40 0.98 15.67
N ARG A 141 -13.33 0.31 16.83
CA ARG A 141 -12.07 -0.31 17.31
C ARG A 141 -11.58 -1.40 16.36
N ALA A 142 -12.46 -2.27 15.87
CA ALA A 142 -12.10 -3.33 14.93
C ALA A 142 -11.58 -2.78 13.62
N MET A 143 -12.18 -1.69 13.09
CA MET A 143 -11.67 -1.00 11.89
C MET A 143 -10.28 -0.38 12.13
N SER A 144 -10.05 0.22 13.29
CA SER A 144 -8.75 0.76 13.67
C SER A 144 -7.69 -0.35 13.76
N TRP A 145 -8.02 -1.48 14.38
CA TRP A 145 -7.11 -2.62 14.47
C TRP A 145 -6.80 -3.23 13.09
N LEU A 146 -7.80 -3.32 12.22
CA LEU A 146 -7.62 -3.80 10.85
C LEU A 146 -6.68 -2.88 10.06
N ASN A 147 -6.85 -1.57 10.16
CA ASN A 147 -5.93 -0.61 9.53
C ASN A 147 -4.52 -0.70 10.13
N GLY A 148 -4.40 -0.84 11.45
CA GLY A 148 -3.14 -1.10 12.13
C GLY A 148 -2.45 -2.36 11.62
N ALA A 149 -3.21 -3.44 11.38
CA ALA A 149 -2.68 -4.68 10.82
C ALA A 149 -2.12 -4.51 9.40
N PHE A 150 -2.78 -3.72 8.53
CA PHE A 150 -2.23 -3.37 7.22
C PHE A 150 -0.89 -2.62 7.33
N TYR A 151 -0.79 -1.61 8.20
CA TYR A 151 0.46 -0.85 8.38
C TYR A 151 1.57 -1.72 8.99
N LEU A 152 1.22 -2.56 9.98
CA LEU A 152 2.18 -3.48 10.58
C LEU A 152 2.73 -4.48 9.56
N GLY A 153 1.94 -4.90 8.57
CA GLY A 153 2.40 -5.76 7.49
C GLY A 153 3.49 -5.13 6.63
N TRP A 154 3.38 -3.84 6.31
CA TRP A 154 4.42 -3.08 5.61
C TRP A 154 5.72 -2.97 6.40
N LEU A 155 5.65 -2.98 7.73
CA LEU A 155 6.82 -3.02 8.61
C LEU A 155 7.43 -4.42 8.71
N VAL A 156 6.59 -5.42 9.00
CA VAL A 156 7.03 -6.78 9.32
C VAL A 156 7.56 -7.51 8.08
N GLY A 157 6.99 -7.24 6.89
CA GLY A 157 7.38 -7.93 5.66
C GLY A 157 8.87 -7.79 5.32
N PRO A 158 9.42 -6.57 5.18
CA PRO A 158 10.85 -6.39 4.94
C PRO A 158 11.75 -6.90 6.08
N ILE A 159 11.31 -6.80 7.35
CA ILE A 159 12.02 -7.37 8.49
C ILE A 159 12.08 -8.90 8.37
N LEU A 160 10.95 -9.55 8.08
CA LEU A 160 10.88 -10.99 7.88
C LEU A 160 11.80 -11.42 6.73
N ALA A 161 11.74 -10.70 5.60
CA ALA A 161 12.61 -10.96 4.47
C ALA A 161 14.09 -10.88 4.89
N GLY A 162 14.53 -9.77 5.48
CA GLY A 162 15.91 -9.56 5.90
C GLY A 162 16.39 -10.59 6.94
N ALA A 163 15.57 -10.92 7.93
CA ALA A 163 15.91 -11.89 8.97
C ALA A 163 16.03 -13.33 8.47
N THR A 164 15.31 -13.68 7.40
CA THR A 164 15.26 -15.07 6.89
C THR A 164 16.10 -15.32 5.64
N LEU A 165 16.67 -14.27 5.05
CA LEU A 165 17.51 -14.37 3.85
C LEU A 165 18.76 -15.23 4.04
N ALA A 166 19.31 -15.31 5.25
CA ALA A 166 20.43 -16.21 5.57
C ALA A 166 20.11 -17.69 5.30
N TRP A 167 18.82 -18.06 5.33
CA TRP A 167 18.34 -19.42 5.04
C TRP A 167 17.93 -19.61 3.56
N GLY A 168 17.92 -18.53 2.79
CA GLY A 168 17.62 -18.54 1.35
C GLY A 168 16.57 -17.50 0.95
N VAL A 169 16.69 -17.02 -0.28
CA VAL A 169 15.82 -15.95 -0.87
C VAL A 169 14.34 -16.34 -0.92
N THR A 170 14.04 -17.66 -0.95
CA THR A 170 12.69 -18.19 -1.05
C THR A 170 12.01 -18.38 0.30
N VAL A 171 12.78 -18.45 1.39
CA VAL A 171 12.27 -18.76 2.74
C VAL A 171 11.19 -17.79 3.21
N PRO A 172 11.31 -16.48 3.04
CA PRO A 172 10.25 -15.53 3.42
C PRO A 172 8.90 -15.85 2.77
N PHE A 173 8.92 -16.25 1.49
CA PHE A 173 7.70 -16.58 0.74
C PHE A 173 7.05 -17.89 1.23
N TRP A 174 7.86 -18.90 1.60
CA TRP A 174 7.36 -20.13 2.20
C TRP A 174 6.73 -19.89 3.57
N ILE A 175 7.32 -19.02 4.39
CA ILE A 175 6.75 -18.61 5.68
C ILE A 175 5.41 -17.88 5.47
N ALA A 176 5.35 -16.95 4.53
CA ALA A 176 4.11 -16.24 4.21
C ALA A 176 3.02 -17.21 3.71
N ALA A 177 3.36 -18.17 2.85
CA ALA A 177 2.44 -19.19 2.35
C ALA A 177 1.89 -20.05 3.51
N GLY A 178 2.75 -20.55 4.40
CA GLY A 178 2.35 -21.34 5.56
C GLY A 178 1.45 -20.55 6.53
N ALA A 179 1.79 -19.28 6.79
CA ALA A 179 1.01 -18.41 7.66
C ALA A 179 -0.38 -18.10 7.05
N LEU A 180 -0.48 -17.88 5.75
CA LEU A 180 -1.76 -17.68 5.05
C LEU A 180 -2.62 -18.95 5.07
N MET A 181 -2.03 -20.13 4.95
CA MET A 181 -2.77 -21.40 5.11
C MET A 181 -3.33 -21.53 6.52
N LEU A 182 -2.56 -21.19 7.55
CA LEU A 182 -3.05 -21.17 8.93
C LEU A 182 -4.22 -20.20 9.11
N VAL A 183 -4.13 -18.98 8.54
CA VAL A 183 -5.24 -18.02 8.57
C VAL A 183 -6.45 -18.52 7.79
N ALA A 184 -6.28 -19.21 6.68
CA ALA A 184 -7.39 -19.85 5.96
C ALA A 184 -8.15 -20.84 6.86
N VAL A 185 -7.43 -21.62 7.66
CA VAL A 185 -8.04 -22.52 8.66
C VAL A 185 -8.76 -21.73 9.75
N LEU A 186 -8.17 -20.63 10.27
CA LEU A 186 -8.83 -19.77 11.26
C LEU A 186 -10.11 -19.13 10.70
N VAL A 187 -10.08 -18.65 9.45
CA VAL A 187 -11.27 -18.14 8.73
C VAL A 187 -12.33 -19.23 8.59
N ALA A 188 -11.92 -20.45 8.22
CA ALA A 188 -12.82 -21.59 8.06
C ALA A 188 -13.47 -22.02 9.37
N ALA A 189 -12.74 -21.98 10.48
CA ALA A 189 -13.21 -22.40 11.80
C ALA A 189 -14.00 -21.31 12.54
N GLY A 190 -13.59 -20.06 12.38
CA GLY A 190 -14.01 -18.95 13.26
C GLY A 190 -15.08 -18.02 12.69
N LEU A 191 -15.22 -17.94 11.36
CA LEU A 191 -16.20 -17.04 10.77
C LEU A 191 -17.58 -17.69 10.61
N PRO A 192 -18.67 -16.94 10.86
CA PRO A 192 -20.03 -17.45 10.66
C PRO A 192 -20.27 -17.77 9.18
N ARG A 193 -21.06 -18.81 8.91
CA ARG A 193 -21.56 -19.10 7.56
C ARG A 193 -22.67 -18.13 7.25
N GLU A 194 -22.46 -17.26 6.27
CA GLU A 194 -23.50 -16.36 5.74
C GLU A 194 -24.25 -17.07 4.62
N ALA A 195 -25.56 -16.90 4.58
CA ALA A 195 -26.34 -17.32 3.43
C ALA A 195 -25.94 -16.46 2.21
N PRO A 196 -25.80 -17.04 1.00
CA PRO A 196 -25.58 -16.27 -0.20
C PRO A 196 -26.71 -15.25 -0.38
N SER A 197 -26.39 -14.00 -0.67
CA SER A 197 -27.42 -13.01 -0.93
C SER A 197 -28.10 -13.31 -2.27
N LEU A 198 -29.41 -13.20 -2.31
CA LEU A 198 -30.24 -13.38 -3.52
C LEU A 198 -30.16 -12.14 -4.44
N LEU A 199 -29.01 -11.49 -4.57
CA LEU A 199 -28.83 -10.37 -5.47
C LEU A 199 -28.98 -10.84 -6.92
N THR A 200 -30.03 -10.35 -7.58
CA THR A 200 -30.34 -10.62 -8.99
C THR A 200 -29.43 -9.84 -9.95
N SER A 201 -28.74 -8.81 -9.47
CA SER A 201 -27.83 -8.01 -10.28
C SER A 201 -26.52 -8.75 -10.59
N SER A 202 -26.03 -8.57 -11.82
CA SER A 202 -24.72 -9.11 -12.24
C SER A 202 -23.61 -8.51 -11.36
N TRP A 203 -22.64 -9.34 -10.90
CA TRP A 203 -21.46 -8.88 -10.14
C TRP A 203 -20.70 -7.76 -10.86
N TRP A 204 -20.70 -7.76 -12.20
CA TRP A 204 -20.07 -6.74 -13.03
C TRP A 204 -20.80 -5.39 -12.95
N GLN A 205 -22.13 -5.39 -12.91
CA GLN A 205 -22.93 -4.18 -12.72
C GLN A 205 -22.65 -3.56 -11.34
N VAL A 206 -22.61 -4.38 -10.28
CA VAL A 206 -22.30 -3.91 -8.93
C VAL A 206 -20.87 -3.35 -8.85
N ALA A 207 -19.89 -4.01 -9.48
CA ALA A 207 -18.51 -3.53 -9.54
C ALA A 207 -18.42 -2.19 -10.27
N ARG A 208 -19.10 -2.02 -11.39
CA ARG A 208 -19.14 -0.80 -12.18
C ARG A 208 -19.83 0.36 -11.47
N ASP A 209 -20.98 0.11 -10.84
CA ASP A 209 -21.81 1.17 -10.25
C ASP A 209 -21.25 1.63 -8.89
N ARG A 210 -20.58 0.76 -8.15
CA ARG A 210 -19.98 1.06 -6.83
C ARG A 210 -18.48 1.34 -6.87
N HIS A 211 -17.91 1.57 -8.05
CA HIS A 211 -16.48 1.86 -8.16
C HIS A 211 -16.15 3.21 -7.52
N SER A 212 -15.11 3.25 -6.68
CA SER A 212 -14.68 4.48 -5.97
C SER A 212 -14.35 5.64 -6.91
N LEU A 213 -13.95 5.39 -8.15
CA LEU A 213 -13.70 6.42 -9.17
C LEU A 213 -14.97 7.18 -9.60
N ASN A 214 -16.18 6.68 -9.33
CA ASN A 214 -17.40 7.44 -9.56
C ASN A 214 -17.48 8.70 -8.68
N LEU A 215 -16.78 8.71 -7.55
CA LEU A 215 -16.65 9.87 -6.68
C LEU A 215 -15.90 11.05 -7.33
N LEU A 216 -15.12 10.82 -8.39
CA LEU A 216 -14.41 11.87 -9.13
C LEU A 216 -15.34 12.83 -9.90
N ARG A 217 -16.63 12.53 -9.97
CA ARG A 217 -17.65 13.45 -10.48
C ARG A 217 -17.83 14.68 -9.56
N HIS A 218 -17.52 14.53 -8.28
CA HIS A 218 -17.55 15.63 -7.31
C HIS A 218 -16.21 16.39 -7.34
N GLU A 219 -16.27 17.70 -7.49
CA GLU A 219 -15.09 18.55 -7.69
C GLU A 219 -14.09 18.49 -6.53
N GLU A 220 -14.58 18.53 -5.28
CA GLU A 220 -13.71 18.41 -4.10
C GLU A 220 -12.98 17.07 -4.04
N LEU A 221 -13.67 15.96 -4.35
CA LEU A 221 -13.08 14.61 -4.35
C LEU A 221 -12.13 14.39 -5.53
N ARG A 222 -12.39 15.05 -6.67
CA ARG A 222 -11.46 15.07 -7.80
C ARG A 222 -10.18 15.84 -7.44
N THR A 223 -10.31 16.99 -6.76
CA THR A 223 -9.15 17.77 -6.27
C THR A 223 -8.34 16.95 -5.25
N LEU A 224 -9.02 16.32 -4.29
CA LEU A 224 -8.39 15.40 -3.35
C LEU A 224 -7.61 14.29 -4.08
N PHE A 225 -8.24 13.64 -5.06
CA PHE A 225 -7.61 12.57 -5.83
C PHE A 225 -6.33 13.02 -6.53
N ILE A 226 -6.35 14.16 -7.22
CA ILE A 226 -5.19 14.69 -7.96
C ILE A 226 -4.05 15.05 -7.00
N VAL A 227 -4.36 15.77 -5.93
CA VAL A 227 -3.37 16.20 -4.93
C VAL A 227 -2.79 14.99 -4.20
N GLN A 228 -3.65 14.05 -3.79
CA GLN A 228 -3.24 12.82 -3.14
C GLN A 228 -2.43 11.91 -4.08
N LEU A 229 -2.81 11.81 -5.36
CA LEU A 229 -2.08 11.04 -6.36
C LEU A 229 -0.65 11.55 -6.52
N ALA A 230 -0.47 12.86 -6.65
CA ALA A 230 0.85 13.47 -6.79
C ALA A 230 1.74 13.20 -5.56
N LEU A 231 1.20 13.38 -4.33
CA LEU A 231 1.97 13.06 -3.13
C LEU A 231 2.31 11.57 -3.04
N THR A 232 1.32 10.71 -3.34
CA THR A 232 1.52 9.27 -3.28
C THR A 232 2.51 8.78 -4.33
N CYS A 233 2.58 9.42 -5.52
CA CYS A 233 3.65 9.18 -6.48
C CYS A 233 5.03 9.54 -5.90
N GLY A 234 5.14 10.67 -5.19
CA GLY A 234 6.37 11.01 -4.46
C GLY A 234 6.75 9.95 -3.43
N VAL A 235 5.81 9.56 -2.60
CA VAL A 235 6.00 8.51 -1.58
C VAL A 235 6.34 7.16 -2.22
N ALA A 236 5.66 6.76 -3.28
CA ALA A 236 5.93 5.52 -4.01
C ALA A 236 7.33 5.54 -4.65
N SER A 237 7.75 6.66 -5.27
CA SER A 237 9.10 6.77 -5.85
C SER A 237 10.19 6.56 -4.78
N PHE A 238 9.95 7.04 -3.58
CA PHE A 238 10.84 6.77 -2.46
C PHE A 238 10.83 5.28 -2.10
N TYR A 239 9.68 4.69 -1.74
CA TYR A 239 9.60 3.31 -1.25
C TYR A 239 10.08 2.27 -2.25
N GLU A 240 9.79 2.45 -3.53
CA GLU A 240 10.15 1.49 -4.57
C GLU A 240 11.62 1.55 -4.96
N PHE A 241 12.25 2.73 -4.86
CA PHE A 241 13.60 2.93 -5.42
C PHE A 241 14.69 3.26 -4.40
N TYR A 242 14.38 3.62 -3.12
CA TYR A 242 15.46 3.79 -2.13
C TYR A 242 16.27 2.49 -1.88
N PRO A 243 15.66 1.27 -1.94
CA PRO A 243 16.45 0.06 -1.78
C PRO A 243 17.43 -0.16 -2.94
N LEU A 244 16.99 0.12 -4.17
CA LEU A 244 17.87 0.06 -5.35
C LEU A 244 18.98 1.11 -5.24
N TRP A 245 18.65 2.34 -4.82
CA TRP A 245 19.64 3.40 -4.58
C TRP A 245 20.69 2.98 -3.55
N LEU A 246 20.32 2.29 -2.46
CA LEU A 246 21.26 1.74 -1.49
C LEU A 246 22.17 0.66 -2.09
N VAL A 247 21.66 -0.19 -2.96
CA VAL A 247 22.47 -1.19 -3.68
C VAL A 247 23.48 -0.50 -4.59
N GLU A 248 23.04 0.45 -5.42
CA GLU A 248 23.89 1.14 -6.39
C GLU A 248 24.94 2.06 -5.73
N THR A 249 24.57 2.72 -4.61
CA THR A 249 25.43 3.73 -3.96
C THR A 249 26.37 3.12 -2.92
N ALA A 250 25.93 2.11 -2.19
CA ALA A 250 26.64 1.55 -1.04
C ALA A 250 26.87 0.03 -1.12
N HIS A 251 26.45 -0.62 -2.21
CA HIS A 251 26.51 -2.08 -2.42
C HIS A 251 25.84 -2.87 -1.27
N TYR A 252 24.73 -2.32 -0.73
CA TYR A 252 24.01 -2.95 0.36
C TYR A 252 23.32 -4.23 -0.10
N ASN A 253 23.50 -5.29 0.69
CA ASN A 253 22.75 -6.53 0.51
C ASN A 253 21.32 -6.39 1.10
N ALA A 254 20.48 -7.37 0.83
CA ALA A 254 19.09 -7.36 1.29
C ALA A 254 18.95 -7.27 2.83
N GLN A 255 19.89 -7.83 3.59
CA GLN A 255 19.88 -7.74 5.05
C GLN A 255 20.18 -6.30 5.54
N ALA A 256 21.15 -5.62 4.93
CA ALA A 256 21.45 -4.22 5.24
C ALA A 256 20.28 -3.29 4.90
N ILE A 257 19.63 -3.50 3.73
CA ILE A 257 18.41 -2.79 3.33
C ILE A 257 17.29 -3.01 4.35
N ALA A 258 17.11 -4.25 4.83
CA ALA A 258 16.11 -4.55 5.85
C ALA A 258 16.36 -3.78 7.16
N TRP A 259 17.62 -3.62 7.61
CA TRP A 259 17.95 -2.81 8.79
C TRP A 259 17.65 -1.33 8.59
N VAL A 260 17.93 -0.76 7.43
CA VAL A 260 17.54 0.62 7.09
C VAL A 260 16.02 0.76 7.13
N ASN A 261 15.28 -0.23 6.59
CA ASN A 261 13.82 -0.25 6.66
C ASN A 261 13.29 -0.34 8.10
N VAL A 262 13.97 -1.06 9.00
CA VAL A 262 13.63 -1.07 10.45
C VAL A 262 13.73 0.34 11.04
N GLY A 263 14.77 1.09 10.71
CA GLY A 263 14.92 2.49 11.12
C GLY A 263 13.78 3.37 10.59
N LEU A 264 13.47 3.27 9.30
CA LEU A 264 12.37 3.98 8.65
C LEU A 264 11.01 3.66 9.31
N CYS A 265 10.67 2.39 9.42
CA CYS A 265 9.39 1.97 9.99
C CYS A 265 9.32 2.21 11.50
N GLY A 266 10.47 2.12 12.20
CA GLY A 266 10.59 2.49 13.63
C GLY A 266 10.23 3.96 13.84
N SER A 267 10.79 4.87 13.04
CA SER A 267 10.47 6.30 13.10
C SER A 267 9.00 6.57 12.80
N MET A 268 8.41 5.88 11.80
CA MET A 268 6.98 5.97 11.49
C MET A 268 6.11 5.53 12.67
N THR A 269 6.43 4.39 13.27
CA THR A 269 5.67 3.80 14.38
C THR A 269 5.70 4.70 15.61
N ILE A 270 6.89 5.14 16.02
CA ILE A 270 7.07 6.06 17.16
C ILE A 270 6.26 7.35 16.89
N THR A 271 6.41 7.92 15.71
CA THR A 271 5.68 9.13 15.34
C THR A 271 4.17 8.93 15.37
N SER A 272 3.66 7.82 14.84
CA SER A 272 2.22 7.51 14.84
C SER A 272 1.66 7.36 16.25
N LEU A 273 2.42 6.78 17.18
CA LEU A 273 2.02 6.65 18.59
C LEU A 273 1.96 8.01 19.31
N LEU A 274 2.83 8.94 18.91
CA LEU A 274 2.92 10.28 19.52
C LEU A 274 1.99 11.30 18.84
N ALA A 275 1.46 11.00 17.64
CA ALA A 275 0.73 11.94 16.78
C ALA A 275 -0.70 12.30 17.24
N GLY A 276 -1.22 11.73 18.30
CA GLY A 276 -2.65 11.81 18.69
C GLY A 276 -3.11 13.10 19.41
N GLY A 277 -2.28 14.14 19.49
CA GLY A 277 -2.60 15.35 20.23
C GLY A 277 -3.52 16.34 19.49
N PRO A 278 -4.35 17.14 20.21
CA PRO A 278 -5.15 18.20 19.62
C PRO A 278 -4.23 19.27 19.01
N SER A 279 -4.56 19.75 17.81
CA SER A 279 -3.79 20.76 17.11
C SER A 279 -4.61 22.03 16.85
N ARG A 280 -3.97 23.19 17.03
CA ARG A 280 -4.57 24.50 16.74
C ARG A 280 -4.61 24.83 15.24
N HIS A 281 -3.87 24.09 14.42
CA HIS A 281 -3.74 24.37 12.99
C HIS A 281 -4.69 23.50 12.16
N ALA A 282 -5.21 24.09 11.08
CA ALA A 282 -6.10 23.43 10.14
C ALA A 282 -5.47 22.14 9.56
N PRO A 283 -6.22 21.06 9.40
CA PRO A 283 -5.68 19.76 8.94
C PRO A 283 -4.93 19.86 7.60
N LEU A 284 -5.48 20.55 6.61
CA LEU A 284 -4.84 20.69 5.30
C LEU A 284 -3.54 21.51 5.34
N LEU A 285 -3.43 22.51 6.24
CA LEU A 285 -2.18 23.26 6.43
C LEU A 285 -1.08 22.35 6.98
N ARG A 286 -1.43 21.53 7.98
CA ARG A 286 -0.50 20.52 8.55
C ARG A 286 -0.10 19.48 7.50
N ALA A 287 -1.06 18.99 6.73
CA ALA A 287 -0.79 18.05 5.62
C ALA A 287 0.17 18.67 4.59
N GLY A 288 0.02 19.96 4.25
CA GLY A 288 0.95 20.70 3.41
C GLY A 288 2.37 20.75 3.99
N TRP A 289 2.54 21.08 5.28
CA TRP A 289 3.86 21.09 5.93
C TRP A 289 4.52 19.71 5.94
N TYR A 290 3.75 18.67 6.22
CA TYR A 290 4.27 17.29 6.20
C TYR A 290 4.61 16.86 4.77
N GLY A 291 3.82 17.28 3.77
CA GLY A 291 4.14 17.08 2.35
C GLY A 291 5.46 17.74 1.94
N CYS A 292 5.74 18.96 2.42
CA CYS A 292 7.05 19.61 2.24
C CYS A 292 8.18 18.81 2.90
N GLY A 293 7.96 18.28 4.11
CA GLY A 293 8.92 17.41 4.79
C GLY A 293 9.21 16.12 4.02
N ILE A 294 8.18 15.50 3.43
CA ILE A 294 8.31 14.34 2.53
C ILE A 294 9.15 14.72 1.31
N ALA A 295 8.80 15.82 0.63
CA ALA A 295 9.53 16.29 -0.56
C ALA A 295 10.99 16.57 -0.26
N LEU A 296 11.28 17.22 0.88
CA LEU A 296 12.65 17.51 1.32
C LEU A 296 13.44 16.22 1.55
N ALA A 297 12.89 15.24 2.26
CA ALA A 297 13.58 13.97 2.53
C ALA A 297 13.92 13.22 1.24
N ILE A 298 12.98 13.17 0.28
CA ILE A 298 13.21 12.53 -1.04
C ILE A 298 14.26 13.32 -1.82
N GLY A 299 14.19 14.65 -1.83
CA GLY A 299 15.15 15.52 -2.51
C GLY A 299 16.58 15.37 -1.95
N VAL A 300 16.71 15.27 -0.64
CA VAL A 300 17.99 15.02 0.04
C VAL A 300 18.56 13.64 -0.34
N LEU A 301 17.71 12.60 -0.41
CA LEU A 301 18.14 11.29 -0.88
C LEU A 301 18.67 11.33 -2.32
N ALA A 302 18.03 12.12 -3.21
CA ALA A 302 18.47 12.30 -4.59
C ALA A 302 19.84 12.98 -4.73
N MET A 303 20.36 13.70 -3.70
CA MET A 303 21.70 14.30 -3.72
C MET A 303 22.84 13.26 -3.77
N GLY A 304 22.58 12.01 -3.41
CA GLY A 304 23.51 10.89 -3.60
C GLY A 304 24.57 10.73 -2.52
N ASN A 305 24.50 11.47 -1.42
CA ASN A 305 25.39 11.25 -0.28
C ASN A 305 24.85 10.12 0.61
N ILE A 306 25.64 9.07 0.85
CA ILE A 306 25.18 7.86 1.55
C ILE A 306 24.75 8.13 2.99
N TRP A 307 25.53 8.88 3.76
CA TRP A 307 25.24 9.13 5.18
C TRP A 307 24.02 10.02 5.36
N VAL A 308 23.94 11.09 4.58
CA VAL A 308 22.80 12.01 4.57
C VAL A 308 21.56 11.31 4.01
N GLY A 309 21.74 10.45 3.02
CA GLY A 309 20.67 9.65 2.43
C GLY A 309 20.05 8.65 3.42
N ILE A 310 20.87 7.90 4.18
CA ILE A 310 20.36 7.00 5.22
C ILE A 310 19.59 7.79 6.30
N ALA A 311 20.12 8.92 6.73
CA ALA A 311 19.43 9.80 7.69
C ALA A 311 18.09 10.29 7.11
N ALA A 312 18.07 10.70 5.82
CA ALA A 312 16.86 11.12 5.13
C ALA A 312 15.83 9.98 5.02
N ILE A 313 16.26 8.73 4.75
CA ILE A 313 15.39 7.55 4.72
C ILE A 313 14.72 7.35 6.08
N VAL A 314 15.49 7.33 7.16
CA VAL A 314 14.93 7.12 8.49
C VAL A 314 14.00 8.27 8.91
N LEU A 315 14.40 9.52 8.66
CA LEU A 315 13.62 10.70 9.02
C LEU A 315 12.38 10.90 8.14
N PHE A 316 12.35 10.37 6.92
CA PHE A 316 11.17 10.37 6.04
C PHE A 316 9.94 9.78 6.72
N GLY A 317 10.13 8.79 7.60
CA GLY A 317 9.05 8.16 8.35
C GLY A 317 8.20 9.14 9.17
N ILE A 318 8.82 10.19 9.70
CA ILE A 318 8.15 11.19 10.56
C ILE A 318 7.07 11.97 9.79
N PRO A 319 7.42 12.76 8.75
CA PRO A 319 6.41 13.53 8.02
C PRO A 319 5.39 12.63 7.29
N ASN A 320 5.79 11.44 6.83
CA ASN A 320 4.88 10.50 6.18
C ASN A 320 3.81 9.95 7.15
N ALA A 321 4.19 9.56 8.37
CA ALA A 321 3.25 9.09 9.38
C ALA A 321 2.28 10.20 9.81
N LEU A 322 2.77 11.41 10.05
CA LEU A 322 1.95 12.57 10.41
C LEU A 322 1.00 12.97 9.29
N TYR A 323 1.45 12.95 8.04
CA TYR A 323 0.62 13.21 6.88
C TYR A 323 -0.56 12.23 6.79
N ASN A 324 -0.27 10.94 6.83
CA ASN A 324 -1.29 9.89 6.71
C ASN A 324 -2.32 9.98 7.84
N THR A 325 -1.90 10.26 9.07
CA THR A 325 -2.81 10.43 10.20
C THR A 325 -3.77 11.60 9.98
N VAL A 326 -3.24 12.74 9.53
CA VAL A 326 -4.03 13.96 9.34
C VAL A 326 -4.98 13.85 8.16
N ILE A 327 -4.50 13.36 7.01
CA ILE A 327 -5.32 13.32 5.78
C ILE A 327 -6.45 12.30 5.88
N GLN A 328 -6.20 11.13 6.47
CA GLN A 328 -7.24 10.11 6.65
C GLN A 328 -8.33 10.59 7.62
N GLY A 329 -7.94 11.21 8.74
CA GLY A 329 -8.88 11.77 9.69
C GLY A 329 -9.74 12.87 9.06
N TRP A 330 -9.11 13.81 8.35
CA TRP A 330 -9.80 14.90 7.67
C TRP A 330 -10.74 14.39 6.56
N CYS A 331 -10.31 13.42 5.76
CA CYS A 331 -11.15 12.81 4.74
C CYS A 331 -12.38 12.11 5.34
N ALA A 332 -12.20 11.39 6.45
CA ALA A 332 -13.29 10.69 7.13
C ALA A 332 -14.34 11.66 7.68
N GLU A 333 -13.93 12.83 8.17
CA GLU A 333 -14.82 13.89 8.63
C GLU A 333 -15.49 14.65 7.48
N ARG A 334 -14.69 15.21 6.56
CA ARG A 334 -15.16 16.11 5.49
C ARG A 334 -16.12 15.42 4.52
N PHE A 335 -15.83 14.17 4.18
CA PHE A 335 -16.58 13.42 3.17
C PHE A 335 -17.47 12.32 3.77
N SER A 336 -17.85 12.43 5.03
CA SER A 336 -18.71 11.45 5.72
C SER A 336 -20.05 11.21 4.99
N ALA A 337 -20.63 12.24 4.36
CA ALA A 337 -21.87 12.16 3.58
C ALA A 337 -21.77 11.27 2.32
N HIS A 338 -20.57 11.07 1.76
CA HIS A 338 -20.34 10.21 0.59
C HIS A 338 -20.06 8.74 0.94
N GLY A 339 -20.10 8.39 2.24
CA GLY A 339 -19.80 7.07 2.76
C GLY A 339 -18.30 6.86 2.99
N GLN A 340 -17.93 6.60 4.23
CA GLN A 340 -16.51 6.43 4.65
C GLN A 340 -15.79 5.33 3.85
N GLY A 341 -16.47 4.22 3.56
CA GLY A 341 -15.92 3.12 2.78
C GLY A 341 -15.55 3.51 1.35
N ALA A 342 -16.37 4.32 0.69
CA ALA A 342 -16.12 4.78 -0.67
C ALA A 342 -14.95 5.76 -0.73
N VAL A 343 -14.85 6.68 0.23
CA VAL A 343 -13.73 7.65 0.32
C VAL A 343 -12.41 6.95 0.64
N MET A 344 -12.40 6.00 1.59
CA MET A 344 -11.22 5.20 1.88
C MET A 344 -10.85 4.29 0.71
N GLY A 345 -11.84 3.79 -0.05
CA GLY A 345 -11.65 3.07 -1.30
C GLY A 345 -10.98 3.93 -2.37
N LEU A 346 -11.34 5.22 -2.47
CA LEU A 346 -10.68 6.17 -3.38
C LEU A 346 -9.21 6.37 -3.00
N LEU A 347 -8.87 6.53 -1.72
CA LEU A 347 -7.48 6.61 -1.27
C LEU A 347 -6.68 5.34 -1.58
N SER A 348 -7.29 4.16 -1.39
CA SER A 348 -6.65 2.89 -1.75
C SER A 348 -6.43 2.76 -3.26
N THR A 349 -7.40 3.17 -4.07
CA THR A 349 -7.28 3.21 -5.54
C THR A 349 -6.16 4.15 -5.97
N THR A 350 -6.09 5.34 -5.35
CA THR A 350 -5.01 6.33 -5.57
C THR A 350 -3.64 5.72 -5.28
N PHE A 351 -3.51 5.00 -4.17
CA PHE A 351 -2.28 4.29 -3.79
C PHE A 351 -1.88 3.26 -4.87
N CYS A 352 -2.78 2.41 -5.33
CA CYS A 352 -2.47 1.42 -6.36
C CYS A 352 -2.06 2.07 -7.69
N ILE A 353 -2.78 3.11 -8.13
CA ILE A 353 -2.47 3.84 -9.37
C ILE A 353 -1.10 4.50 -9.26
N ALA A 354 -0.78 5.15 -8.14
CA ALA A 354 0.51 5.78 -7.92
C ALA A 354 1.66 4.76 -8.01
N ASN A 355 1.54 3.61 -7.34
CA ASN A 355 2.55 2.55 -7.40
C ASN A 355 2.75 2.04 -8.84
N ILE A 356 1.66 1.80 -9.60
CA ILE A 356 1.75 1.36 -11.00
C ILE A 356 2.45 2.41 -11.86
N VAL A 357 2.04 3.68 -11.77
CA VAL A 357 2.61 4.77 -12.57
C VAL A 357 4.09 4.97 -12.25
N VAL A 358 4.44 4.94 -10.96
CA VAL A 358 5.81 5.14 -10.49
C VAL A 358 6.69 3.95 -10.82
N ALA A 359 6.21 2.72 -10.65
CA ALA A 359 6.99 1.53 -11.00
C ALA A 359 7.29 1.46 -12.51
N LEU A 360 6.29 1.73 -13.37
CA LEU A 360 6.47 1.76 -14.83
C LEU A 360 7.31 2.97 -15.28
N GLY A 361 6.92 4.19 -14.89
CA GLY A 361 7.65 5.41 -15.26
C GLY A 361 9.04 5.45 -14.66
N GLY A 362 9.18 5.03 -13.40
CA GLY A 362 10.45 4.93 -12.70
C GLY A 362 11.40 3.94 -13.36
N SER A 363 10.91 2.78 -13.81
CA SER A 363 11.74 1.79 -14.49
C SER A 363 12.40 2.32 -15.78
N LEU A 364 11.77 3.28 -16.44
CA LEU A 364 12.37 3.96 -17.60
C LEU A 364 13.43 4.99 -17.16
N LEU A 365 13.15 5.75 -16.10
CA LEU A 365 14.08 6.78 -15.60
C LEU A 365 15.34 6.17 -14.98
N ILE A 366 15.23 5.04 -14.27
CA ILE A 366 16.39 4.35 -13.69
C ILE A 366 17.33 3.72 -14.73
N LEU A 367 16.92 3.60 -15.99
CA LEU A 367 17.83 3.23 -17.08
C LEU A 367 18.95 4.27 -17.25
N ILE A 368 18.65 5.54 -16.93
CA ILE A 368 19.60 6.64 -17.02
C ILE A 368 20.29 6.81 -15.66
N ASP A 369 19.53 7.11 -14.60
CA ASP A 369 20.03 7.29 -13.23
C ASP A 369 18.86 7.10 -12.24
N THR A 370 19.07 6.30 -11.19
CA THR A 370 18.09 6.07 -10.13
C THR A 370 17.71 7.35 -9.37
N ARG A 371 18.56 8.38 -9.38
CA ARG A 371 18.25 9.67 -8.77
C ARG A 371 17.14 10.42 -9.50
N LEU A 372 16.96 10.21 -10.80
CA LEU A 372 15.96 10.92 -11.60
C LEU A 372 14.53 10.65 -11.10
N ILE A 373 14.20 9.40 -10.78
CA ILE A 373 12.87 9.08 -10.24
C ILE A 373 12.66 9.68 -8.86
N LEU A 374 13.72 9.76 -8.04
CA LEU A 374 13.65 10.42 -6.73
C LEU A 374 13.44 11.94 -6.88
N VAL A 375 14.10 12.59 -7.82
CA VAL A 375 13.87 14.02 -8.13
C VAL A 375 12.45 14.25 -8.59
N VAL A 376 11.95 13.44 -9.53
CA VAL A 376 10.54 13.53 -9.99
C VAL A 376 9.58 13.32 -8.82
N GLY A 377 9.84 12.33 -7.95
CA GLY A 377 9.05 12.08 -6.76
C GLY A 377 9.05 13.26 -5.78
N ALA A 378 10.21 13.87 -5.54
CA ALA A 378 10.32 15.07 -4.71
C ALA A 378 9.52 16.25 -5.28
N LEU A 379 9.56 16.46 -6.59
CA LEU A 379 8.79 17.50 -7.29
C LEU A 379 7.28 17.22 -7.20
N CYS A 380 6.84 15.99 -7.38
CA CYS A 380 5.43 15.59 -7.21
C CYS A 380 4.94 15.86 -5.78
N ALA A 381 5.72 15.50 -4.77
CA ALA A 381 5.39 15.76 -3.38
C ALA A 381 5.37 17.27 -3.04
N ALA A 382 6.34 18.03 -3.53
CA ALA A 382 6.40 19.48 -3.37
C ALA A 382 5.21 20.18 -4.03
N TRP A 383 4.87 19.79 -5.26
CA TRP A 383 3.70 20.31 -5.96
C TRP A 383 2.40 20.01 -5.21
N SER A 384 2.24 18.78 -4.70
CA SER A 384 1.09 18.43 -3.90
C SER A 384 0.97 19.27 -2.64
N ALA A 385 2.06 19.48 -1.91
CA ALA A 385 2.09 20.30 -0.71
C ALA A 385 1.69 21.76 -1.00
N TRP A 386 2.21 22.33 -2.09
CA TRP A 386 1.85 23.68 -2.57
C TRP A 386 0.36 23.77 -2.95
N ARG A 387 -0.16 22.80 -3.69
CA ARG A 387 -1.58 22.76 -4.08
C ARG A 387 -2.52 22.60 -2.89
N MET A 388 -2.12 21.89 -1.84
CA MET A 388 -2.90 21.77 -0.60
C MET A 388 -3.13 23.11 0.08
N ASP A 389 -2.14 24.00 0.12
CA ASP A 389 -2.32 25.31 0.71
C ASP A 389 -3.28 26.19 -0.12
N GLY A 390 -3.17 26.15 -1.45
CA GLY A 390 -4.12 26.79 -2.36
C GLY A 390 -5.55 26.27 -2.17
N TRP A 391 -5.71 24.94 -2.12
CA TRP A 391 -7.01 24.32 -1.92
C TRP A 391 -7.64 24.66 -0.56
N ARG A 392 -6.84 24.66 0.51
CA ARG A 392 -7.27 25.13 1.84
C ARG A 392 -7.89 26.53 1.80
N ARG A 393 -7.22 27.48 1.12
CA ARG A 393 -7.71 28.86 0.98
C ARG A 393 -9.06 28.92 0.25
N HIS A 394 -9.23 28.14 -0.81
CA HIS A 394 -10.50 28.03 -1.52
C HIS A 394 -11.63 27.47 -0.66
N LEU A 395 -11.37 26.39 0.10
CA LEU A 395 -12.37 25.81 1.00
C LEU A 395 -12.80 26.79 2.09
N HIS A 396 -11.86 27.51 2.72
CA HIS A 396 -12.20 28.53 3.73
C HIS A 396 -13.03 29.67 3.13
N ALA A 397 -12.75 30.09 1.91
CA ALA A 397 -13.53 31.13 1.22
C ALA A 397 -14.95 30.65 0.90
N ALA A 398 -15.10 29.41 0.44
CA ALA A 398 -16.40 28.79 0.15
C ALA A 398 -17.24 28.59 1.42
N ASP A 399 -16.65 28.06 2.51
CA ASP A 399 -17.34 27.89 3.78
C ASP A 399 -17.78 29.23 4.38
N ALA A 400 -16.94 30.29 4.28
CA ALA A 400 -17.29 31.64 4.73
C ALA A 400 -18.41 32.27 3.88
N ALA A 401 -18.45 32.04 2.57
CA ALA A 401 -19.51 32.49 1.68
C ALA A 401 -20.85 31.78 2.00
N ALA A 402 -20.81 30.48 2.26
CA ALA A 402 -21.99 29.71 2.61
C ALA A 402 -22.60 30.17 3.98
N LEU A 403 -21.77 30.47 4.97
CA LEU A 403 -22.20 31.02 6.25
C LEU A 403 -22.86 32.38 6.11
N LYS A 404 -22.33 33.27 5.23
CA LYS A 404 -22.92 34.58 4.94
C LYS A 404 -24.24 34.47 4.18
N ALA A 405 -24.43 33.44 3.35
CA ALA A 405 -25.68 33.26 2.61
C ALA A 405 -26.80 32.61 3.49
N ALA A 406 -26.42 31.97 4.61
CA ALA A 406 -27.34 31.34 5.55
C ALA A 406 -27.74 32.27 6.73
N ALA A 407 -27.04 33.39 6.92
CA ALA A 407 -27.33 34.45 7.90
C ALA A 407 -28.14 35.59 7.25
#